data_eb685d41484106cbad74c6208a36e131
#
_entry.id   eb685d41484106cbad74c6208a36e131
#
_cell.length_a   1.000
_cell.length_b   1.000
_cell.length_c   1.000
_cell.angle_alpha   90.00
_cell.angle_beta   90.00
_cell.angle_gamma   90.00
#
_symmetry.space_group_name_H-M   'P 1'
#
loop_
_entity.id
_entity.type
_entity.pdbx_description
1 polymer ?
#
loop_
_entity_poly.entity_id
_entity_poly.type
_entity_poly.pdbx_seq_one_letter_code
_entity_poly.pdbx_strand_id
1 'polypeptide(L)'
;MATEDQVVACDYVGVVSGRKNPDKFKQANFHATKSEFVDAPLIDELPLALECKVKSFEDGILIGEIINVSADESVLTDGQLDIRKLKPISFNPFDNKYYGVGEEVGHAFKDGLTLRER
;
A
#
# COMPACT_ATOMS: atom_id res chain seq x y z
N MET A 1 2.49 -0.46 1.60
CA MET A 1 1.14 0.12 1.42
C MET A 1 0.91 1.18 2.48
N ALA A 2 0.44 2.36 2.07
CA ALA A 2 0.18 3.46 2.98
C ALA A 2 -1.02 3.19 3.88
N THR A 3 -0.91 3.57 5.15
CA THR A 3 -1.93 3.30 6.18
C THR A 3 -2.40 4.60 6.85
N GLU A 4 -3.54 4.56 7.54
CA GLU A 4 -4.14 5.73 8.16
C GLU A 4 -3.22 6.43 9.18
N ASP A 5 -2.50 5.65 9.98
CA ASP A 5 -1.59 6.19 11.00
C ASP A 5 -0.29 6.78 10.41
N GLN A 6 0.03 6.45 9.17
CA GLN A 6 1.23 6.92 8.47
C GLN A 6 0.91 7.91 7.33
N VAL A 7 -0.30 8.47 7.30
CA VAL A 7 -0.75 9.34 6.20
C VAL A 7 0.18 10.55 6.01
N VAL A 8 0.59 11.19 7.09
CA VAL A 8 1.47 12.37 7.01
C VAL A 8 2.84 12.02 6.44
N ALA A 9 3.45 10.95 6.93
CA ALA A 9 4.75 10.49 6.45
C ALA A 9 4.69 10.03 4.98
N CYS A 10 3.63 9.30 4.61
CA CYS A 10 3.43 8.84 3.24
C CYS A 10 3.22 10.01 2.28
N ASP A 11 2.41 11.00 2.66
CA ASP A 11 2.21 12.20 1.85
C ASP A 11 3.52 12.98 1.70
N TYR A 12 4.23 13.18 2.80
CA TYR A 12 5.52 13.89 2.79
C TYR A 12 6.51 13.29 1.79
N VAL A 13 6.74 11.98 1.85
CA VAL A 13 7.71 11.35 0.93
C VAL A 13 7.23 11.35 -0.53
N GLY A 14 5.93 11.50 -0.75
CA GLY A 14 5.34 11.61 -2.09
C GLY A 14 5.49 13.00 -2.69
N VAL A 15 5.33 14.07 -1.89
CA VAL A 15 5.37 15.45 -2.40
C VAL A 15 6.77 16.06 -2.42
N VAL A 16 7.71 15.48 -1.67
CA VAL A 16 9.07 16.01 -1.55
C VAL A 16 10.02 15.27 -2.47
N SER A 17 10.75 16.02 -3.31
CA SER A 17 11.74 15.44 -4.23
C SER A 17 12.92 14.84 -3.47
N GLY A 18 13.25 13.58 -3.76
CA GLY A 18 14.41 12.90 -3.18
C GLY A 18 15.74 13.50 -3.63
N ARG A 19 15.79 14.15 -4.80
CA ARG A 19 16.99 14.85 -5.28
C ARG A 19 17.28 16.09 -4.45
N LYS A 20 16.22 16.85 -4.10
CA LYS A 20 16.34 18.08 -3.30
C LYS A 20 16.41 17.80 -1.80
N ASN A 21 15.83 16.69 -1.36
CA ASN A 21 15.73 16.30 0.03
C ASN A 21 16.16 14.84 0.21
N PRO A 22 17.49 14.57 0.17
CA PRO A 22 17.98 13.18 0.28
C PRO A 22 17.65 12.54 1.64
N ASP A 23 17.37 13.35 2.66
CA ASP A 23 17.02 12.89 4.01
C ASP A 23 15.51 12.69 4.23
N LYS A 24 14.71 12.67 3.16
CA LYS A 24 13.24 12.63 3.32
C LYS A 24 12.75 11.42 4.11
N PHE A 25 13.38 10.26 4.00
CA PHE A 25 13.06 9.08 4.80
C PHE A 25 13.28 9.33 6.29
N LYS A 26 14.43 9.90 6.63
CA LYS A 26 14.75 10.26 8.01
C LYS A 26 13.77 11.28 8.56
N GLN A 27 13.41 12.30 7.78
CA GLN A 27 12.42 13.31 8.19
C GLN A 27 11.02 12.73 8.37
N ALA A 28 10.66 11.74 7.55
CA ALA A 28 9.40 11.01 7.70
C ALA A 28 9.43 9.98 8.84
N ASN A 29 10.57 9.80 9.48
CA ASN A 29 10.81 8.76 10.49
C ASN A 29 10.57 7.35 9.94
N PHE A 30 10.88 7.15 8.66
CA PHE A 30 10.85 5.84 8.02
C PHE A 30 12.21 5.16 8.08
N HIS A 31 12.18 3.85 8.22
CA HIS A 31 13.36 2.98 8.20
C HIS A 31 13.23 1.97 7.08
N ALA A 32 14.31 1.76 6.35
CA ALA A 32 14.35 0.85 5.22
C ALA A 32 15.10 -0.43 5.57
N THR A 33 14.52 -1.56 5.20
CA THR A 33 15.15 -2.88 5.27
C THR A 33 15.19 -3.44 3.86
N LYS A 34 16.34 -3.95 3.42
CA LYS A 34 16.43 -4.50 2.06
C LYS A 34 15.56 -5.75 1.92
N SER A 35 14.80 -5.83 0.84
CA SER A 35 14.04 -7.04 0.48
C SER A 35 14.98 -8.20 0.18
N GLU A 36 14.60 -9.40 0.60
CA GLU A 36 15.30 -10.64 0.23
C GLU A 36 14.96 -11.09 -1.20
N PHE A 37 13.89 -10.59 -1.78
CA PHE A 37 13.31 -11.09 -3.04
C PHE A 37 13.58 -10.18 -4.23
N VAL A 38 13.73 -8.87 -4.00
CA VAL A 38 13.94 -7.87 -5.05
C VAL A 38 14.98 -6.85 -4.59
N ASP A 39 15.59 -6.16 -5.54
CA ASP A 39 16.56 -5.10 -5.25
C ASP A 39 15.85 -3.77 -4.92
N ALA A 40 15.13 -3.77 -3.81
CA ALA A 40 14.36 -2.63 -3.34
C ALA A 40 14.20 -2.70 -1.82
N PRO A 41 13.99 -1.56 -1.15
CA PRO A 41 13.75 -1.54 0.28
C PRO A 41 12.31 -1.86 0.65
N LEU A 42 12.12 -2.48 1.81
CA LEU A 42 10.88 -2.47 2.56
C LEU A 42 10.90 -1.26 3.49
N ILE A 43 9.74 -0.65 3.72
CA ILE A 43 9.59 0.43 4.71
C ILE A 43 9.03 -0.20 5.98
N ASP A 44 9.83 -0.21 7.03
CA ASP A 44 9.54 -0.97 8.26
C ASP A 44 8.23 -0.54 8.93
N GLU A 45 7.88 0.75 8.85
CA GLU A 45 6.66 1.31 9.43
C GLU A 45 5.39 1.01 8.64
N LEU A 46 5.49 0.43 7.45
CA LEU A 46 4.34 0.07 6.61
C LEU A 46 4.16 -1.45 6.63
N PRO A 47 3.06 -1.96 7.25
CA PRO A 47 2.96 -3.37 7.60
C PRO A 47 2.64 -4.32 6.43
N LEU A 48 2.33 -3.80 5.25
CA LEU A 48 2.11 -4.60 4.04
C LEU A 48 2.96 -4.06 2.90
N ALA A 49 3.72 -4.92 2.26
CA ALA A 49 4.55 -4.56 1.13
C ALA A 49 4.33 -5.52 -0.04
N LEU A 50 4.17 -4.95 -1.22
CA LEU A 50 4.23 -5.68 -2.49
C LEU A 50 5.65 -5.52 -3.01
N GLU A 51 6.42 -6.60 -3.06
CA GLU A 51 7.80 -6.60 -3.51
C GLU A 51 7.82 -6.89 -4.99
N CYS A 52 8.09 -5.85 -5.78
CA CYS A 52 7.91 -5.89 -7.22
C CYS A 52 9.23 -5.73 -7.98
N LYS A 53 9.29 -6.36 -9.14
CA LYS A 53 10.35 -6.19 -10.13
C LYS A 53 9.78 -5.40 -11.29
N VAL A 54 10.50 -4.36 -11.74
CA VAL A 54 10.04 -3.55 -12.88
C VAL A 54 10.00 -4.41 -14.14
N LYS A 55 8.84 -4.48 -14.76
CA LYS A 55 8.62 -5.18 -16.03
C LYS A 55 8.74 -4.22 -17.20
N SER A 56 8.16 -3.03 -17.09
CA SER A 56 8.28 -1.98 -18.10
C SER A 56 8.02 -0.61 -17.50
N PHE A 57 8.59 0.41 -18.14
CA PHE A 57 8.32 1.80 -17.83
C PHE A 57 8.31 2.58 -19.13
N GLU A 58 7.12 2.82 -19.69
CA GLU A 58 6.92 3.48 -20.98
C GLU A 58 5.76 4.45 -20.89
N ASP A 59 5.90 5.61 -21.52
CA ASP A 59 4.84 6.64 -21.58
C ASP A 59 4.29 7.05 -20.21
N GLY A 60 5.16 7.06 -19.18
CA GLY A 60 4.77 7.40 -17.82
C GLY A 60 4.03 6.27 -17.08
N ILE A 61 3.91 5.09 -17.68
CA ILE A 61 3.26 3.93 -17.08
C ILE A 61 4.33 2.94 -16.61
N LEU A 62 4.33 2.68 -15.31
CA LEU A 62 5.19 1.68 -14.68
C LEU A 62 4.41 0.40 -14.46
N ILE A 63 4.92 -0.72 -14.97
CA ILE A 63 4.36 -2.05 -14.71
C ILE A 63 5.38 -2.84 -13.89
N GLY A 64 4.97 -3.30 -12.71
CA GLY A 64 5.77 -4.14 -11.83
C GLY A 64 5.17 -5.53 -11.72
N GLU A 65 6.03 -6.54 -11.76
CA GLU A 65 5.66 -7.92 -11.45
C GLU A 65 5.77 -8.11 -9.94
N ILE A 66 4.72 -8.59 -9.29
CA ILE A 66 4.72 -8.91 -7.87
C ILE A 66 5.48 -10.22 -7.67
N ILE A 67 6.66 -10.13 -7.06
CA ILE A 67 7.49 -11.31 -6.76
C ILE A 67 7.14 -11.90 -5.40
N ASN A 68 6.83 -11.04 -4.43
CA ASN A 68 6.46 -11.47 -3.08
C ASN A 68 5.57 -10.44 -2.42
N VAL A 69 4.77 -10.89 -1.46
CA VAL A 69 3.98 -10.02 -0.58
C VAL A 69 4.37 -10.32 0.85
N SER A 70 4.79 -9.29 1.57
CA SER A 70 5.17 -9.39 2.98
C SER A 70 4.15 -8.64 3.83
N ALA A 71 3.69 -9.27 4.91
CA ALA A 71 2.76 -8.67 5.85
C ALA A 71 3.24 -8.88 7.28
N ASP A 72 3.10 -7.84 8.10
CA ASP A 72 3.35 -7.93 9.54
C ASP A 72 2.21 -8.72 10.20
N GLU A 73 2.52 -9.52 11.21
CA GLU A 73 1.52 -10.29 11.94
C GLU A 73 0.43 -9.41 12.57
N SER A 74 0.75 -8.16 12.90
CA SER A 74 -0.19 -7.19 13.48
C SER A 74 -1.39 -6.89 12.59
N VAL A 75 -1.29 -7.13 11.27
CA VAL A 75 -2.37 -6.87 10.31
C VAL A 75 -3.04 -8.15 9.81
N LEU A 76 -2.74 -9.28 10.45
CA LEU A 76 -3.34 -10.57 10.12
C LEU A 76 -4.40 -10.97 11.16
N THR A 77 -5.40 -11.73 10.71
CA THR A 77 -6.36 -12.44 11.54
C THR A 77 -6.44 -13.86 11.01
N ASP A 78 -6.14 -14.85 11.85
CA ASP A 78 -6.11 -16.27 11.48
C ASP A 78 -5.23 -16.53 10.25
N GLY A 79 -4.07 -15.86 10.17
CA GLY A 79 -3.12 -16.01 9.08
C GLY A 79 -3.52 -15.31 7.79
N GLN A 80 -4.63 -14.58 7.76
CA GLN A 80 -5.14 -13.86 6.59
C GLN A 80 -5.03 -12.35 6.80
N LEU A 81 -4.75 -11.62 5.72
CA LEU A 81 -4.71 -10.17 5.77
C LEU A 81 -6.08 -9.62 6.18
N ASP A 82 -6.08 -8.81 7.23
CA ASP A 82 -7.28 -8.16 7.75
C ASP A 82 -7.26 -6.67 7.42
N ILE A 83 -8.13 -6.24 6.51
CA ILE A 83 -8.21 -4.85 6.06
C ILE A 83 -8.54 -3.89 7.21
N ARG A 84 -9.31 -4.36 8.21
CA ARG A 84 -9.64 -3.55 9.39
C ARG A 84 -8.43 -3.26 10.28
N LYS A 85 -7.46 -4.16 10.29
CA LYS A 85 -6.19 -3.99 11.01
C LYS A 85 -5.19 -3.20 10.19
N LEU A 86 -5.14 -3.42 8.88
CA LEU A 86 -4.24 -2.72 7.97
C LEU A 86 -4.59 -1.23 7.86
N LYS A 87 -5.86 -0.91 7.78
CA LYS A 87 -6.38 0.46 7.62
C LYS A 87 -5.69 1.22 6.47
N PRO A 88 -5.78 0.70 5.24
CA PRO A 88 -5.17 1.36 4.10
C PRO A 88 -5.89 2.66 3.76
N ILE A 89 -5.19 3.56 3.08
CA ILE A 89 -5.75 4.81 2.62
C ILE A 89 -5.91 4.83 1.10
N SER A 90 -6.87 5.61 0.64
CA SER A 90 -7.13 5.85 -0.77
C SER A 90 -7.08 7.35 -1.04
N PHE A 91 -6.42 7.74 -2.12
CA PHE A 91 -6.35 9.14 -2.55
C PHE A 91 -7.53 9.47 -3.47
N ASN A 92 -8.22 10.57 -3.17
CA ASN A 92 -9.25 11.11 -4.05
C ASN A 92 -8.72 12.36 -4.78
N PRO A 93 -8.50 12.29 -6.10
CA PRO A 93 -7.97 13.42 -6.86
C PRO A 93 -8.96 14.58 -7.04
N PHE A 94 -10.26 14.36 -6.79
CA PHE A 94 -11.26 15.40 -6.93
C PHE A 94 -11.20 16.45 -5.82
N ASP A 95 -10.85 16.03 -4.62
CA ASP A 95 -10.74 16.94 -3.47
C ASP A 95 -9.34 17.00 -2.85
N ASN A 96 -8.39 16.23 -3.40
CA ASN A 96 -7.02 16.12 -2.90
C ASN A 96 -6.95 15.67 -1.43
N LYS A 97 -7.79 14.71 -1.08
CA LYS A 97 -7.85 14.16 0.28
C LYS A 97 -7.62 12.66 0.28
N TYR A 98 -7.18 12.17 1.42
CA TYR A 98 -7.08 10.74 1.68
C TYR A 98 -8.29 10.27 2.47
N TYR A 99 -8.76 9.06 2.13
CA TYR A 99 -9.89 8.41 2.79
C TYR A 99 -9.47 7.03 3.25
N GLY A 100 -10.01 6.57 4.37
CA GLY A 100 -9.87 5.20 4.82
C GLY A 100 -10.84 4.28 4.08
N VAL A 101 -10.63 2.97 4.23
CA VAL A 101 -11.57 1.95 3.76
C VAL A 101 -12.65 1.78 4.81
N GLY A 102 -13.91 1.78 4.39
CA GLY A 102 -15.05 1.68 5.28
C GLY A 102 -15.38 0.24 5.69
N GLU A 103 -16.63 0.04 6.16
CA GLU A 103 -17.10 -1.26 6.61
C GLU A 103 -17.26 -2.25 5.45
N GLU A 104 -17.26 -3.54 5.77
CA GLU A 104 -17.62 -4.59 4.84
C GLU A 104 -19.06 -4.36 4.33
N VAL A 105 -19.26 -4.41 3.02
CA VAL A 105 -20.56 -4.13 2.39
C VAL A 105 -21.10 -5.31 1.58
N GLY A 106 -20.34 -6.38 1.43
CA GLY A 106 -20.79 -7.53 0.67
C GLY A 106 -19.70 -8.56 0.45
N HIS A 107 -20.10 -9.66 -0.16
CA HIS A 107 -19.23 -10.80 -0.49
C HIS A 107 -19.07 -10.90 -2.00
N ALA A 108 -17.85 -10.74 -2.49
CA ALA A 108 -17.53 -10.92 -3.89
C ALA A 108 -17.81 -12.36 -4.34
N PHE A 109 -18.21 -12.52 -5.58
CA PHE A 109 -18.53 -13.81 -6.23
C PHE A 109 -19.71 -14.55 -5.61
N LYS A 110 -20.41 -13.96 -4.66
CA LYS A 110 -21.52 -14.58 -3.93
C LYS A 110 -22.80 -13.72 -4.01
N ASP A 111 -22.73 -12.49 -3.54
CA ASP A 111 -23.95 -11.67 -3.39
C ASP A 111 -24.66 -11.40 -4.73
N GLY A 112 -23.89 -11.16 -5.79
CA GLY A 112 -24.44 -10.94 -7.12
C GLY A 112 -25.18 -12.17 -7.72
N LEU A 113 -24.92 -13.36 -7.21
CA LEU A 113 -25.59 -14.57 -7.68
C LEU A 113 -27.08 -14.58 -7.34
N THR A 114 -27.51 -13.76 -6.39
CA THR A 114 -28.93 -13.60 -6.05
C THR A 114 -29.78 -13.11 -7.24
N LEU A 115 -29.15 -12.49 -8.24
CA LEU A 115 -29.83 -12.04 -9.46
C LEU A 115 -29.85 -13.07 -10.58
N ARG A 116 -29.16 -14.19 -10.39
CA ARG A 116 -28.94 -15.17 -11.46
C ARG A 116 -30.21 -15.88 -11.93
N GLU A 117 -31.18 -16.05 -11.07
CA GLU A 117 -32.43 -16.79 -11.32
C GLU A 117 -33.64 -15.88 -11.49
N ARG A 118 -33.41 -14.65 -11.88
CA ARG A 118 -34.47 -13.65 -12.06
C ARG A 118 -34.97 -13.61 -13.48
#